data_5249a5b693f9532195391be970e22f72
#
_entry.id   5249a5b693f9532195391be970e22f72
#
_cell.length_a   1.000
_cell.length_b   1.000
_cell.length_c   1.000
_cell.angle_alpha   90.00
_cell.angle_beta   90.00
_cell.angle_gamma   90.00
#
_symmetry.space_group_name_H-M   'P 1'
#
loop_
_entity.id
_entity.type
_entity.pdbx_description
1 polymer ?
#
loop_
_entity_poly.entity_id
_entity_poly.type
_entity_poly.pdbx_seq_one_letter_code
_entity_poly.pdbx_strand_id
1 'polypeptide(L)'
;MFSLLSLRLEKSFMKKSEKEIEAYLVKSVKNKNGLCMKWTSPGNAGVPDRIVIVPGGDIYFVELKAEGKRNNLSPLQKNFMQKLKNLNCDVRVIASFQEVDKFIEEVIPNEVHTA
;
A
#
# COMPACT_ATOMS: atom_id res chain seq x y z
N MET A 1 -15.76 3.81 -33.25
CA MET A 1 -15.67 4.86 -32.20
C MET A 1 -16.10 4.27 -30.86
N PHE A 2 -15.22 4.31 -29.90
CA PHE A 2 -15.50 3.73 -28.58
C PHE A 2 -16.41 4.64 -27.77
N SER A 3 -17.41 4.08 -27.12
CA SER A 3 -18.24 4.81 -26.18
C SER A 3 -17.44 5.08 -24.89
N LEU A 4 -17.88 6.04 -24.09
CA LEU A 4 -17.27 6.31 -22.78
C LEU A 4 -17.28 5.06 -21.89
N LEU A 5 -18.32 4.24 -22.00
CA LEU A 5 -18.42 3.00 -21.24
C LEU A 5 -17.33 2.00 -21.67
N SER A 6 -17.07 1.85 -22.97
CA SER A 6 -16.02 0.98 -23.48
C SER A 6 -14.64 1.42 -22.99
N LEU A 7 -14.36 2.74 -23.00
CA LEU A 7 -13.12 3.28 -22.49
C LEU A 7 -12.94 3.01 -20.99
N ARG A 8 -14.00 3.09 -20.20
CA ARG A 8 -13.96 2.76 -18.76
C ARG A 8 -13.67 1.28 -18.53
N LEU A 9 -14.29 0.40 -19.33
CA LEU A 9 -14.05 -1.03 -19.24
C LEU A 9 -12.62 -1.38 -19.60
N GLU A 10 -12.07 -0.78 -20.65
CA GLU A 10 -10.68 -0.96 -21.04
C GLU A 10 -9.71 -0.57 -19.91
N LYS A 11 -9.94 0.59 -19.29
CA LYS A 11 -9.11 1.06 -18.17
C LYS A 11 -9.16 0.10 -16.97
N SER A 12 -10.33 -0.49 -16.68
CA SER A 12 -10.45 -1.40 -15.54
C SER A 12 -9.73 -2.73 -15.76
N PHE A 13 -9.45 -3.12 -17.01
CA PHE A 13 -8.67 -4.31 -17.33
C PHE A 13 -7.19 -4.05 -17.48
N MET A 14 -6.75 -2.81 -17.54
CA MET A 14 -5.33 -2.47 -17.62
C MET A 14 -4.66 -2.62 -16.27
N LYS A 15 -3.43 -3.14 -16.29
CA LYS A 15 -2.62 -3.24 -15.08
C LYS A 15 -2.35 -1.85 -14.50
N LYS A 16 -2.46 -1.73 -13.21
CA LYS A 16 -2.19 -0.49 -12.50
C LYS A 16 -0.70 -0.30 -12.28
N SER A 17 -0.25 0.93 -12.44
CA SER A 17 1.13 1.30 -12.13
C SER A 17 1.37 1.38 -10.63
N GLU A 18 2.63 1.32 -10.23
CA GLU A 18 3.02 1.52 -8.83
C GLU A 18 2.48 2.86 -8.30
N LYS A 19 2.59 3.93 -9.10
CA LYS A 19 2.13 5.26 -8.73
C LYS A 19 0.62 5.33 -8.50
N GLU A 20 -0.15 4.64 -9.34
CA GLU A 20 -1.60 4.56 -9.17
C GLU A 20 -1.98 3.82 -7.90
N ILE A 21 -1.30 2.71 -7.62
CA ILE A 21 -1.55 1.91 -6.42
C ILE A 21 -1.15 2.70 -5.17
N GLU A 22 -0.03 3.42 -5.21
CA GLU A 22 0.39 4.28 -4.11
C GLU A 22 -0.64 5.37 -3.82
N ALA A 23 -1.13 6.04 -4.85
CA ALA A 23 -2.16 7.08 -4.70
C ALA A 23 -3.45 6.51 -4.11
N TYR A 24 -3.83 5.31 -4.52
CA TYR A 24 -5.01 4.62 -4.01
C TYR A 24 -4.86 4.27 -2.52
N LEU A 25 -3.67 3.80 -2.12
CA LEU A 25 -3.37 3.53 -0.71
C LEU A 25 -3.48 4.80 0.13
N VAL A 26 -2.86 5.88 -0.30
CA VAL A 26 -2.88 7.17 0.41
C VAL A 26 -4.31 7.63 0.64
N LYS A 27 -5.11 7.62 -0.41
CA LYS A 27 -6.52 8.02 -0.36
C LYS A 27 -7.33 7.10 0.56
N SER A 28 -7.14 5.80 0.45
CA SER A 28 -7.88 4.82 1.24
C SER A 28 -7.59 4.94 2.73
N VAL A 29 -6.32 5.13 3.10
CA VAL A 29 -5.92 5.33 4.50
C VAL A 29 -6.50 6.64 5.04
N LYS A 30 -6.41 7.72 4.27
CA LYS A 30 -6.95 9.02 4.66
C LYS A 30 -8.45 8.97 4.88
N ASN A 31 -9.18 8.26 4.02
CA ASN A 31 -10.63 8.11 4.15
C ASN A 31 -11.04 7.38 5.43
N LYS A 32 -10.14 6.63 6.02
CA LYS A 32 -10.35 5.90 7.29
C LYS A 32 -9.70 6.59 8.48
N ASN A 33 -9.35 7.88 8.33
CA ASN A 33 -8.74 8.70 9.38
C ASN A 33 -7.35 8.24 9.82
N GLY A 34 -6.64 7.52 8.97
CA GLY A 34 -5.25 7.17 9.19
C GLY A 34 -4.30 8.17 8.53
N LEU A 35 -3.01 7.98 8.76
CA LEU A 35 -1.94 8.72 8.12
C LEU A 35 -1.16 7.79 7.22
N CYS A 36 -0.87 8.24 6.00
CA CYS A 36 -0.03 7.49 5.06
C CYS A 36 1.08 8.44 4.60
N MET A 37 2.23 8.32 5.25
CA MET A 37 3.35 9.24 5.04
C MET A 37 4.42 8.62 4.17
N LYS A 38 5.02 9.43 3.31
CA LYS A 38 6.16 9.00 2.53
C LYS A 38 7.36 8.84 3.46
N TRP A 39 8.07 7.72 3.31
CA TRP A 39 9.30 7.49 4.08
C TRP A 39 10.51 7.74 3.20
N THR A 40 11.30 8.73 3.59
CA THR A 40 12.57 9.05 2.97
C THR A 40 13.66 8.93 4.04
N SER A 41 14.67 8.11 3.78
CA SER A 41 15.78 7.92 4.71
C SER A 41 17.09 8.13 3.97
N PRO A 42 17.69 9.32 4.06
CA PRO A 42 18.99 9.57 3.42
C PRO A 42 20.04 8.57 3.92
N GLY A 43 20.80 8.00 3.00
CA GLY A 43 21.83 7.01 3.32
C GLY A 43 21.32 5.59 3.55
N ASN A 44 20.01 5.36 3.52
CA ASN A 44 19.40 4.03 3.65
C ASN A 44 18.55 3.73 2.43
N ALA A 45 19.18 3.19 1.40
CA ALA A 45 18.44 2.70 0.24
C ALA A 45 17.64 1.44 0.64
N GLY A 46 16.47 1.29 0.07
CA GLY A 46 15.65 0.10 0.30
C GLY A 46 14.62 0.21 1.42
N VAL A 47 14.46 1.38 2.05
CA VAL A 47 13.35 1.59 2.98
C VAL A 47 12.01 1.48 2.23
N PRO A 48 10.94 0.96 2.87
CA PRO A 48 9.60 0.95 2.30
C PRO A 48 9.11 2.34 1.92
N ASP A 49 8.22 2.42 0.94
CA ASP A 49 7.74 3.69 0.39
C ASP A 49 6.91 4.49 1.39
N ARG A 50 6.12 3.83 2.20
CA ARG A 50 5.15 4.49 3.08
C ARG A 50 5.16 3.95 4.49
N ILE A 51 4.89 4.86 5.42
CA ILE A 51 4.57 4.53 6.81
C ILE A 51 3.08 4.81 6.97
N VAL A 52 2.33 3.81 7.37
CA VAL A 52 0.89 3.91 7.60
C VAL A 52 0.62 3.81 9.10
N ILE A 53 -0.05 4.82 9.63
CA ILE A 53 -0.48 4.83 11.03
C ILE A 53 -2.00 4.86 11.02
N VAL A 54 -2.61 3.88 11.66
CA VAL A 54 -4.06 3.72 11.68
C VAL A 54 -4.64 4.19 13.00
N PRO A 55 -5.96 4.47 13.07
CA PRO A 55 -6.61 4.80 14.34
C PRO A 55 -6.32 3.71 15.38
N GLY A 56 -5.94 4.13 16.58
CA GLY A 56 -5.46 3.22 17.63
C GLY A 56 -3.94 3.19 17.75
N GLY A 57 -3.21 3.69 16.75
CA GLY A 57 -1.76 3.90 16.82
C GLY A 57 -0.91 2.79 16.23
N ASP A 58 -1.49 1.74 15.67
CA ASP A 58 -0.69 0.70 15.01
C ASP A 58 0.00 1.25 13.77
N ILE A 59 1.23 0.79 13.54
CA ILE A 59 2.10 1.28 12.48
C ILE A 59 2.42 0.14 11.52
N TYR A 60 2.34 0.45 10.22
CA TYR A 60 2.66 -0.49 9.13
C TYR A 60 3.63 0.14 8.16
N PHE A 61 4.61 -0.63 7.70
CA PHE A 61 5.54 -0.21 6.66
C PHE A 61 5.10 -0.85 5.36
N VAL A 62 4.88 -0.05 4.33
CA VAL A 62 4.30 -0.53 3.08
C VAL A 62 5.20 -0.20 1.90
N GLU A 63 5.60 -1.26 1.18
CA GLU A 63 6.31 -1.15 -0.08
C GLU A 63 5.29 -1.32 -1.21
N LEU A 64 5.27 -0.39 -2.16
CA LEU A 64 4.37 -0.45 -3.30
C LEU A 64 5.10 -1.02 -4.52
N LYS A 65 4.41 -1.85 -5.26
CA LYS A 65 4.88 -2.39 -6.54
C LYS A 65 3.78 -2.27 -7.58
N ALA A 66 4.16 -2.16 -8.85
CA ALA A 66 3.20 -2.21 -9.94
C ALA A 66 2.50 -3.58 -9.98
N GLU A 67 1.31 -3.61 -10.53
CA GLU A 67 0.54 -4.84 -10.67
C GLU A 67 1.31 -5.86 -11.52
N GLY A 68 1.43 -7.09 -11.00
CA GLY A 68 2.23 -8.15 -11.59
C GLY A 68 3.72 -8.10 -11.24
N LYS A 69 4.16 -7.09 -10.46
CA LYS A 69 5.57 -6.90 -10.09
C LYS A 69 5.83 -7.10 -8.58
N ARG A 70 4.92 -7.72 -7.88
CA ARG A 70 4.98 -7.91 -6.43
C ARG A 70 6.33 -8.45 -5.94
N ASN A 71 6.90 -9.40 -6.66
CA ASN A 71 8.15 -10.05 -6.25
C ASN A 71 9.41 -9.34 -6.76
N ASN A 72 9.26 -8.20 -7.41
CA ASN A 72 10.37 -7.46 -7.99
C ASN A 72 11.03 -6.55 -6.94
N LEU A 73 11.50 -7.14 -5.85
CA LEU A 73 12.18 -6.42 -4.78
C LEU A 73 13.69 -6.44 -5.02
N SER A 74 14.34 -5.29 -4.86
CA SER A 74 15.80 -5.23 -4.92
C SER A 74 16.41 -5.93 -3.71
N PRO A 75 17.69 -6.34 -3.79
CA PRO A 75 18.38 -6.91 -2.63
C PRO A 75 18.37 -5.98 -1.41
N LEU A 76 18.52 -4.66 -1.62
CA LEU A 76 18.47 -3.67 -0.55
C LEU A 76 17.09 -3.60 0.10
N GLN A 77 16.04 -3.66 -0.71
CA GLN A 77 14.66 -3.68 -0.19
C GLN A 77 14.41 -4.94 0.64
N LYS A 78 14.78 -6.09 0.13
CA LYS A 78 14.63 -7.37 0.85
C LYS A 78 15.37 -7.34 2.18
N ASN A 79 16.61 -6.86 2.17
CA ASN A 79 17.44 -6.79 3.37
C ASN A 79 16.85 -5.86 4.43
N PHE A 80 16.42 -4.67 4.02
CA PHE A 80 15.83 -3.71 4.95
C PHE A 80 14.50 -4.19 5.52
N MET A 81 13.65 -4.78 4.68
CA MET A 81 12.39 -5.36 5.13
C MET A 81 12.62 -6.48 6.14
N GLN A 82 13.66 -7.29 5.94
CA GLN A 82 14.00 -8.33 6.91
C GLN A 82 14.44 -7.75 8.25
N LYS A 83 15.20 -6.66 8.23
CA LYS A 83 15.58 -5.94 9.46
C LYS A 83 14.36 -5.45 10.23
N LEU A 84 13.39 -4.88 9.52
CA LEU A 84 12.15 -4.42 10.16
C LEU A 84 11.37 -5.59 10.76
N LYS A 85 11.27 -6.71 10.04
CA LYS A 85 10.59 -7.91 10.52
C LYS A 85 11.27 -8.48 11.76
N ASN A 86 12.60 -8.47 11.79
CA ASN A 86 13.38 -8.94 12.94
C ASN A 86 13.14 -8.08 14.19
N LEU A 87 12.71 -6.83 14.00
CA LEU A 87 12.31 -5.92 15.08
C LEU A 87 10.83 -6.03 15.41
N ASN A 88 10.13 -7.00 14.84
CA ASN A 88 8.70 -7.23 15.00
C ASN A 88 7.83 -6.10 14.40
N CYS A 89 8.35 -5.38 13.42
CA CYS A 89 7.55 -4.42 12.68
C CYS A 89 6.67 -5.14 11.66
N ASP A 90 5.50 -4.59 11.40
CA ASP A 90 4.61 -5.09 10.37
C ASP A 90 5.00 -4.46 9.03
N VAL A 91 5.45 -5.28 8.09
CA VAL A 91 5.91 -4.85 6.77
C VAL A 91 5.08 -5.55 5.71
N ARG A 92 4.55 -4.79 4.78
CA ARG A 92 3.69 -5.29 3.70
C ARG A 92 4.22 -4.87 2.34
N VAL A 93 4.02 -5.73 1.34
CA VAL A 93 4.18 -5.39 -0.07
C VAL A 93 2.78 -5.39 -0.68
N ILE A 94 2.43 -4.29 -1.33
CA ILE A 94 1.11 -4.11 -1.94
C ILE A 94 1.29 -3.79 -3.42
N ALA A 95 0.62 -4.56 -4.29
CA ALA A 95 0.82 -4.50 -5.73
C ALA A 95 -0.50 -4.52 -6.52
N SER A 96 -1.61 -4.14 -5.90
CA SER A 96 -2.91 -4.01 -6.58
C SER A 96 -3.89 -3.21 -5.75
N PHE A 97 -4.96 -2.73 -6.38
CA PHE A 97 -6.06 -2.07 -5.67
C PHE A 97 -6.74 -3.04 -4.71
N GLN A 98 -6.90 -4.29 -5.13
CA GLN A 98 -7.52 -5.34 -4.31
C GLN A 98 -6.69 -5.60 -3.05
N GLU A 99 -5.36 -5.60 -3.17
CA GLU A 99 -4.48 -5.76 -2.01
C GLU A 99 -4.55 -4.56 -1.07
N VAL A 100 -4.73 -3.34 -1.60
CA VAL A 100 -4.98 -2.15 -0.76
C VAL A 100 -6.28 -2.33 0.02
N ASP A 101 -7.37 -2.70 -0.66
CA ASP A 101 -8.67 -2.88 -0.02
C ASP A 101 -8.60 -3.92 1.10
N LYS A 102 -7.95 -5.04 0.82
CA LYS A 102 -7.77 -6.12 1.78
C LYS A 102 -6.95 -5.67 3.00
N PHE A 103 -5.87 -4.92 2.75
CA PHE A 103 -5.04 -4.35 3.80
C PHE A 103 -5.87 -3.42 4.71
N ILE A 104 -6.62 -2.49 4.11
CA ILE A 104 -7.47 -1.56 4.86
C ILE A 104 -8.49 -2.31 5.71
N GLU A 105 -9.17 -3.30 5.14
CA GLU A 105 -10.15 -4.11 5.89
C GLU A 105 -9.51 -4.84 7.07
N GLU A 106 -8.28 -5.31 6.89
CA GLU A 106 -7.56 -6.03 7.94
C GLU A 106 -7.10 -5.12 9.07
N VAL A 107 -6.53 -3.95 8.73
CA VAL A 107 -5.86 -3.09 9.72
C VAL A 107 -6.76 -2.00 10.29
N ILE A 108 -7.82 -1.64 9.58
CA ILE A 108 -8.84 -0.69 10.04
C ILE A 108 -10.21 -1.34 9.85
N PRO A 109 -10.56 -2.32 10.66
CA PRO A 109 -11.85 -2.99 10.51
C PRO A 109 -12.99 -2.01 10.77
N ASN A 110 -14.09 -2.23 10.07
CA ASN A 110 -15.31 -1.44 10.31
C ASN A 110 -15.70 -1.59 11.76
N GLU A 111 -15.85 -0.45 12.44
CA GLU A 111 -16.32 -0.46 13.81
C GLU A 111 -17.73 -1.05 13.86
N VAL A 112 -17.89 -2.08 14.68
CA VAL A 112 -19.21 -2.53 15.07
C VAL A 112 -19.67 -1.53 16.13
N HIS A 113 -20.55 -0.63 15.74
CA HIS A 113 -21.14 0.28 16.70
C HIS A 113 -22.06 -0.51 17.63
N THR A 114 -21.50 -0.93 18.72
CA THR A 114 -22.33 -1.25 19.88
C THR A 114 -22.67 0.08 20.52
N ALA A 115 -23.87 0.46 20.33
CA ALA A 115 -24.38 1.66 20.98
C ALA A 115 -24.18 1.56 22.51
#